data_9f0861a4318c9ccd85e4b1c57f2bec81
#
_entry.id   9f0861a4318c9ccd85e4b1c57f2bec81
#
_cell.length_a   1.000
_cell.length_b   1.000
_cell.length_c   1.000
_cell.angle_alpha   90.00
_cell.angle_beta   90.00
_cell.angle_gamma   90.00
#
_symmetry.space_group_name_H-M   'P 1'
#
loop_
_entity.id
_entity.type
_entity.pdbx_description
1 polymer ?
#
loop_
_entity_poly.entity_id
_entity_poly.type
_entity_poly.pdbx_seq_one_letter_code
_entity_poly.pdbx_strand_id
1 'polypeptide(L)'
;MLYIFDIDGVLAGVTHLLYLIKGENKDYDAYYSRIGEALPIAQGCEVLRAITMCAWTQQTYPHGDIYFVTGRSELSRETTIKWLQKHGACGERPNLHMRSNKDRRPAHEVKHDIIQRISQETGVPFSDMVVFEDDPQCAKMYESLGCYVCHVRHEKAKS
;
A
#
# COMPACT_ATOMS: atom_id res chain seq x y z
N MET A 1 -16.94 6.01 1.07
CA MET A 1 -15.55 6.40 1.45
C MET A 1 -14.67 5.18 1.28
N LEU A 2 -13.48 5.32 0.71
CA LEU A 2 -12.48 4.24 0.60
C LEU A 2 -11.23 4.58 1.40
N TYR A 3 -10.63 3.58 2.02
CA TYR A 3 -9.33 3.69 2.70
C TYR A 3 -8.28 2.96 1.87
N ILE A 4 -7.29 3.71 1.41
CA ILE A 4 -6.21 3.22 0.55
C ILE A 4 -4.93 3.15 1.37
N PHE A 5 -4.34 1.98 1.48
CA PHE A 5 -3.05 1.78 2.16
C PHE A 5 -1.95 1.42 1.17
N ASP A 6 -0.86 2.17 1.18
CA ASP A 6 0.39 1.60 0.69
C ASP A 6 0.89 0.52 1.66
N ILE A 7 1.77 -0.34 1.19
CA ILE A 7 2.32 -1.43 2.01
C ILE A 7 3.70 -1.07 2.52
N ASP A 8 4.65 -0.80 1.63
CA ASP A 8 6.04 -0.53 1.99
C ASP A 8 6.19 0.88 2.56
N GLY A 9 6.71 0.99 3.77
CA GLY A 9 6.83 2.27 4.47
C GLY A 9 5.57 2.69 5.24
N VAL A 10 4.42 2.06 5.03
CA VAL A 10 3.19 2.32 5.79
C VAL A 10 2.86 1.16 6.73
N LEU A 11 2.78 -0.06 6.20
CA LEU A 11 2.47 -1.28 6.95
C LEU A 11 3.71 -2.15 7.16
N ALA A 12 4.61 -2.18 6.17
CA ALA A 12 5.76 -3.07 6.09
C ALA A 12 7.08 -2.30 5.98
N GLY A 13 8.00 -2.56 6.89
CA GLY A 13 9.36 -2.05 6.87
C GLY A 13 10.27 -2.95 6.03
N VAL A 14 10.78 -2.44 4.91
CA VAL A 14 11.64 -3.17 3.96
C VAL A 14 13.08 -2.67 3.94
N THR A 15 13.46 -1.79 4.84
CA THR A 15 14.77 -1.12 4.85
C THR A 15 15.93 -2.10 4.77
N HIS A 16 15.83 -3.24 5.47
CA HIS A 16 16.85 -4.29 5.48
C HIS A 16 16.96 -5.08 4.16
N LEU A 17 16.01 -4.91 3.23
CA LEU A 17 16.01 -5.53 1.90
C LEU A 17 16.44 -4.55 0.79
N LEU A 18 16.47 -3.25 1.07
CA LEU A 18 16.72 -2.23 0.06
C LEU A 18 18.10 -2.34 -0.60
N TYR A 19 19.07 -2.99 0.04
CA TYR A 19 20.39 -3.23 -0.56
C TYR A 19 20.32 -4.04 -1.85
N LEU A 20 19.28 -4.87 -2.02
CA LEU A 20 19.05 -5.68 -3.21
C LEU A 20 18.64 -4.85 -4.44
N ILE A 21 18.06 -3.68 -4.22
CA ILE A 21 17.54 -2.81 -5.30
C ILE A 21 18.17 -1.41 -5.32
N LYS A 22 19.21 -1.18 -4.49
CA LYS A 22 20.03 0.03 -4.50
C LYS A 22 21.34 -0.20 -5.27
N GLY A 23 21.84 0.85 -5.90
CA GLY A 23 23.09 0.80 -6.65
C GLY A 23 22.91 0.38 -8.11
N GLU A 24 24.01 0.00 -8.76
CA GLU A 24 24.04 -0.32 -10.19
C GLU A 24 23.53 -1.75 -10.49
N ASN A 25 23.80 -2.69 -9.59
CA ASN A 25 23.41 -4.10 -9.73
C ASN A 25 22.14 -4.40 -8.94
N LYS A 26 21.00 -4.01 -9.49
CA LYS A 26 19.70 -4.23 -8.85
C LYS A 26 19.20 -5.65 -9.10
N ASP A 27 18.95 -6.39 -8.04
CA ASP A 27 18.38 -7.74 -8.06
C ASP A 27 16.94 -7.71 -7.57
N TYR A 28 16.03 -7.41 -8.48
CA TYR A 28 14.60 -7.38 -8.19
C TYR A 28 14.02 -8.76 -7.91
N ASP A 29 14.58 -9.83 -8.49
CA ASP A 29 14.10 -11.19 -8.26
C ASP A 29 14.42 -11.63 -6.82
N ALA A 30 15.65 -11.38 -6.35
CA ALA A 30 16.01 -11.62 -4.96
C ALA A 30 15.18 -10.74 -4.00
N TYR A 31 14.92 -9.46 -4.35
CA TYR A 31 14.09 -8.58 -3.54
C TYR A 31 12.68 -9.12 -3.39
N TYR A 32 12.00 -9.45 -4.48
CA TYR A 32 10.62 -9.95 -4.43
C TYR A 32 10.50 -11.35 -3.81
N SER A 33 11.51 -12.21 -3.94
CA SER A 33 11.53 -13.52 -3.28
C SER A 33 11.58 -13.39 -1.75
N ARG A 34 12.19 -12.31 -1.23
CA ARG A 34 12.38 -12.05 0.19
C ARG A 34 11.41 -11.04 0.79
N ILE A 35 10.46 -10.51 0.00
CA ILE A 35 9.54 -9.45 0.48
C ILE A 35 8.65 -9.92 1.64
N GLY A 36 8.47 -11.23 1.81
CA GLY A 36 7.78 -11.83 2.96
C GLY A 36 8.51 -11.67 4.29
N GLU A 37 9.81 -11.32 4.27
CA GLU A 37 10.63 -11.03 5.45
C GLU A 37 10.42 -9.59 5.97
N ALA A 38 9.61 -8.77 5.29
CA ALA A 38 9.32 -7.41 5.71
C ALA A 38 8.79 -7.37 7.15
N LEU A 39 9.32 -6.44 7.94
CA LEU A 39 8.92 -6.27 9.33
C LEU A 39 7.64 -5.44 9.43
N PRO A 40 6.67 -5.79 10.30
CA PRO A 40 5.48 -4.96 10.45
C PRO A 40 5.84 -3.61 11.08
N ILE A 41 5.27 -2.54 10.53
CA ILE A 41 5.28 -1.21 11.14
C ILE A 41 4.08 -1.15 12.07
N ALA A 42 4.33 -1.25 13.38
CA ALA A 42 3.29 -1.40 14.39
C ALA A 42 2.22 -0.31 14.29
N GLN A 43 2.62 0.94 14.13
CA GLN A 43 1.70 2.09 14.05
C GLN A 43 0.75 1.98 12.84
N GLY A 44 1.29 1.65 11.66
CA GLY A 44 0.49 1.47 10.45
C GLY A 44 -0.49 0.29 10.57
N CYS A 45 0.00 -0.84 11.10
CA CYS A 45 -0.84 -2.02 11.33
C CYS A 45 -1.96 -1.76 12.35
N GLU A 46 -1.72 -0.97 13.42
CA GLU A 46 -2.75 -0.59 14.39
C GLU A 46 -3.80 0.34 13.77
N VAL A 47 -3.40 1.31 12.95
CA VAL A 47 -4.34 2.17 12.22
C VAL A 47 -5.22 1.34 11.28
N LEU A 48 -4.62 0.45 10.51
CA LEU A 48 -5.37 -0.46 9.63
C LEU A 48 -6.36 -1.31 10.42
N ARG A 49 -5.93 -1.88 11.56
CA ARG A 49 -6.77 -2.71 12.42
C ARG A 49 -7.95 -1.92 12.99
N ALA A 50 -7.70 -0.68 13.46
CA ALA A 50 -8.75 0.20 13.99
C ALA A 50 -9.79 0.53 12.92
N ILE A 51 -9.37 0.87 11.70
CA ILE A 51 -10.28 1.14 10.58
C ILE A 51 -11.09 -0.11 10.22
N THR A 52 -10.44 -1.28 10.15
CA THR A 52 -11.11 -2.56 9.87
C THR A 52 -12.18 -2.86 10.92
N MET A 53 -11.87 -2.69 12.20
CA MET A 53 -12.83 -2.91 13.28
C MET A 53 -14.01 -1.92 13.23
N CYS A 54 -13.76 -0.65 12.95
CA CYS A 54 -14.82 0.33 12.78
C CYS A 54 -15.74 0.00 11.61
N ALA A 55 -15.19 -0.44 10.48
CA ALA A 55 -15.98 -0.87 9.32
C ALA A 55 -16.87 -2.08 9.62
N TRP A 56 -16.43 -3.00 10.48
CA TRP A 56 -17.21 -4.17 10.88
C TRP A 56 -18.33 -3.88 11.89
N THR A 57 -18.16 -2.88 12.73
CA THR A 57 -19.14 -2.53 13.78
C THR A 57 -20.24 -1.57 13.30
N GLN A 58 -19.98 -0.83 12.22
CA GLN A 58 -20.97 0.08 11.64
C GLN A 58 -21.72 -0.62 10.51
N GLN A 59 -22.96 -1.02 10.76
CA GLN A 59 -23.87 -1.64 9.78
C GLN A 59 -24.17 -0.77 8.54
N THR A 60 -23.65 0.44 8.48
CA THR A 60 -23.94 1.44 7.45
C THR A 60 -22.97 1.45 6.28
N TYR A 61 -21.84 0.71 6.34
CA TYR A 61 -20.88 0.68 5.24
C TYR A 61 -20.78 -0.73 4.66
N PRO A 62 -20.96 -0.91 3.34
CA PRO A 62 -20.76 -2.19 2.70
C PRO A 62 -19.32 -2.65 2.83
N HIS A 63 -19.13 -3.95 3.03
CA HIS A 63 -17.85 -4.60 3.11
C HIS A 63 -17.01 -4.31 1.87
N GLY A 64 -15.79 -3.82 2.03
CA GLY A 64 -14.86 -3.62 0.93
C GLY A 64 -14.17 -2.27 0.87
N ASP A 65 -14.31 -1.45 1.88
CA ASP A 65 -13.81 -0.08 1.89
C ASP A 65 -12.30 0.07 2.06
N ILE A 66 -11.56 -1.02 2.26
CA ILE A 66 -10.10 -1.02 2.40
C ILE A 66 -9.45 -1.61 1.15
N TYR A 67 -8.56 -0.83 0.56
CA TYR A 67 -7.77 -1.19 -0.61
C TYR A 67 -6.28 -1.08 -0.30
N PHE A 68 -5.51 -2.00 -0.81
CA PHE A 68 -4.05 -1.97 -0.76
C PHE A 68 -3.53 -1.64 -2.14
N VAL A 69 -2.78 -0.54 -2.27
CA VAL A 69 -2.19 -0.08 -3.54
C VAL A 69 -0.69 0.03 -3.36
N THR A 70 0.07 -0.82 -4.03
CA THR A 70 1.51 -0.93 -3.82
C THR A 70 2.32 -0.93 -5.11
N GLY A 71 3.54 -0.42 -5.03
CA GLY A 71 4.54 -0.53 -6.09
C GLY A 71 5.18 -1.91 -6.24
N ARG A 72 4.84 -2.88 -5.37
CA ARG A 72 5.32 -4.26 -5.48
C ARG A 72 4.85 -4.90 -6.78
N SER A 73 5.70 -5.74 -7.38
CA SER A 73 5.37 -6.50 -8.58
C SER A 73 4.34 -7.60 -8.29
N GLU A 74 3.47 -7.86 -9.25
CA GLU A 74 2.53 -9.00 -9.25
C GLU A 74 3.22 -10.35 -9.00
N LEU A 75 4.52 -10.49 -9.31
CA LEU A 75 5.31 -11.68 -8.97
C LEU A 75 5.31 -12.03 -7.48
N SER A 76 5.12 -11.02 -6.63
CA SER A 76 5.10 -11.20 -5.17
C SER A 76 3.68 -11.21 -4.57
N ARG A 77 2.62 -11.37 -5.39
CA ARG A 77 1.23 -11.27 -4.94
C ARG A 77 0.90 -12.24 -3.80
N GLU A 78 1.19 -13.51 -3.99
CA GLU A 78 0.88 -14.53 -2.96
C GLU A 78 1.63 -14.28 -1.65
N THR A 79 2.91 -13.94 -1.75
CA THR A 79 3.74 -13.60 -0.59
C THR A 79 3.22 -12.36 0.13
N THR A 80 2.78 -11.35 -0.64
CA THR A 80 2.19 -10.12 -0.09
C THR A 80 0.85 -10.40 0.60
N ILE A 81 -0.02 -11.21 0.00
CA ILE A 81 -1.31 -11.61 0.63
C ILE A 81 -1.05 -12.34 1.96
N LYS A 82 -0.15 -13.33 1.97
CA LYS A 82 0.20 -14.06 3.20
C LYS A 82 0.75 -13.13 4.28
N TRP A 83 1.57 -12.16 3.87
CA TRP A 83 2.11 -11.15 4.79
C TRP A 83 0.98 -10.26 5.36
N LEU A 84 0.07 -9.76 4.53
CA LEU A 84 -1.08 -8.94 4.96
C LEU A 84 -1.99 -9.73 5.91
N GLN A 85 -2.29 -10.98 5.62
CA GLN A 85 -3.08 -11.86 6.49
C GLN A 85 -2.44 -12.04 7.86
N LYS A 86 -1.13 -12.21 7.89
CA LYS A 86 -0.37 -12.38 9.14
C LYS A 86 -0.30 -11.12 9.99
N HIS A 87 -0.16 -9.94 9.37
CA HIS A 87 0.18 -8.70 10.06
C HIS A 87 -0.84 -7.57 9.88
N GLY A 88 -1.59 -7.55 8.80
CA GLY A 88 -2.42 -6.44 8.39
C GLY A 88 -3.88 -6.51 8.80
N ALA A 89 -4.32 -7.59 9.48
CA ALA A 89 -5.73 -7.77 9.85
C ALA A 89 -6.70 -7.66 8.65
N CYS A 90 -6.33 -8.21 7.51
CA CYS A 90 -7.20 -8.33 6.33
C CYS A 90 -7.82 -9.74 6.23
N GLY A 91 -8.96 -9.84 5.53
CA GLY A 91 -9.61 -11.11 5.25
C GLY A 91 -8.83 -11.98 4.25
N GLU A 92 -9.43 -13.13 3.88
CA GLU A 92 -8.80 -14.10 2.95
C GLU A 92 -8.46 -13.50 1.57
N ARG A 93 -9.25 -12.54 1.12
CA ARG A 93 -9.11 -11.90 -0.21
C ARG A 93 -9.05 -10.38 -0.07
N PRO A 94 -7.89 -9.81 0.24
CA PRO A 94 -7.73 -8.36 0.31
C PRO A 94 -7.89 -7.73 -1.08
N ASN A 95 -8.48 -6.53 -1.14
CA ASN A 95 -8.50 -5.72 -2.36
C ASN A 95 -7.08 -5.20 -2.63
N LEU A 96 -6.25 -6.03 -3.24
CA LEU A 96 -4.83 -5.75 -3.46
C LEU A 96 -4.56 -5.43 -4.92
N HIS A 97 -4.05 -4.22 -5.16
CA HIS A 97 -3.65 -3.72 -6.47
C HIS A 97 -2.13 -3.52 -6.50
N MET A 98 -1.50 -4.13 -7.46
CA MET A 98 -0.05 -4.21 -7.55
C MET A 98 0.44 -3.74 -8.93
N ARG A 99 1.73 -3.45 -9.01
CA ARG A 99 2.42 -3.15 -10.26
C ARG A 99 2.43 -4.37 -11.18
N SER A 100 2.08 -4.18 -12.45
CA SER A 100 2.30 -5.22 -13.47
C SER A 100 3.79 -5.59 -13.58
N ASN A 101 4.08 -6.87 -13.82
CA ASN A 101 5.46 -7.39 -13.91
C ASN A 101 6.31 -6.69 -14.98
N LYS A 102 5.68 -6.16 -16.02
CA LYS A 102 6.35 -5.47 -17.13
C LYS A 102 6.42 -3.95 -16.97
N ASP A 103 5.72 -3.39 -15.99
CA ASP A 103 5.67 -1.95 -15.78
C ASP A 103 6.92 -1.47 -15.03
N ARG A 104 7.70 -0.60 -15.66
CA ARG A 104 8.95 -0.01 -15.12
C ARG A 104 8.84 1.47 -14.82
N ARG A 105 7.65 2.05 -14.96
CA ARG A 105 7.39 3.47 -14.66
C ARG A 105 7.62 3.78 -13.18
N PRO A 106 7.81 5.05 -12.82
CA PRO A 106 7.84 5.48 -11.42
C PRO A 106 6.58 5.06 -10.65
N ALA A 107 6.71 4.86 -9.33
CA ALA A 107 5.61 4.36 -8.51
C ALA A 107 4.36 5.24 -8.56
N HIS A 108 4.54 6.57 -8.56
CA HIS A 108 3.42 7.51 -8.60
C HIS A 108 2.59 7.42 -9.90
N GLU A 109 3.21 7.11 -11.05
CA GLU A 109 2.48 6.91 -12.31
C GLU A 109 1.67 5.61 -12.28
N VAL A 110 2.28 4.53 -11.77
CA VAL A 110 1.60 3.23 -11.64
C VAL A 110 0.42 3.33 -10.68
N LYS A 111 0.63 3.94 -9.53
CA LYS A 111 -0.43 4.13 -8.51
C LYS A 111 -1.52 5.08 -9.00
N HIS A 112 -1.17 6.08 -9.83
CA HIS A 112 -2.14 6.95 -10.49
C HIS A 112 -3.13 6.15 -11.34
N ASP A 113 -2.63 5.27 -12.22
CA ASP A 113 -3.50 4.45 -13.06
C ASP A 113 -4.36 3.48 -12.24
N ILE A 114 -3.79 2.93 -11.17
CA ILE A 114 -4.52 2.04 -10.26
C ILE A 114 -5.68 2.78 -9.60
N ILE A 115 -5.44 3.96 -9.01
CA ILE A 115 -6.49 4.70 -8.29
C ILE A 115 -7.59 5.21 -9.22
N GLN A 116 -7.24 5.60 -10.45
CA GLN A 116 -8.21 5.95 -11.50
C GLN A 116 -9.16 4.77 -11.78
N ARG A 117 -8.60 3.57 -11.94
CA ARG A 117 -9.39 2.37 -12.15
C ARG A 117 -10.28 2.04 -10.95
N ILE A 118 -9.76 2.12 -9.72
CA ILE A 118 -10.55 1.91 -8.50
C ILE A 118 -11.73 2.89 -8.44
N SER A 119 -11.50 4.18 -8.72
CA SER A 119 -12.57 5.18 -8.76
C SER A 119 -13.63 4.86 -9.81
N GLN A 120 -13.24 4.42 -11.01
CA GLN A 120 -14.15 4.03 -12.07
C GLN A 120 -14.96 2.78 -11.73
N GLU A 121 -14.32 1.74 -11.17
CA GLU A 121 -14.95 0.47 -10.82
C GLU A 121 -15.92 0.59 -9.63
N THR A 122 -15.59 1.43 -8.66
CA THR A 122 -16.39 1.61 -7.43
C THR A 122 -17.41 2.74 -7.52
N GLY A 123 -17.22 3.68 -8.45
CA GLY A 123 -18.00 4.92 -8.53
C GLY A 123 -17.67 5.92 -7.40
N VAL A 124 -16.65 5.66 -6.58
CA VAL A 124 -16.26 6.53 -5.47
C VAL A 124 -15.35 7.64 -5.99
N PRO A 125 -15.69 8.93 -5.78
CA PRO A 125 -14.84 10.04 -6.19
C PRO A 125 -13.59 10.13 -5.31
N PHE A 126 -12.52 10.73 -5.83
CA PHE A 126 -11.26 10.90 -5.11
C PHE A 126 -11.42 11.67 -3.78
N SER A 127 -12.34 12.62 -3.71
CA SER A 127 -12.66 13.37 -2.49
C SER A 127 -13.16 12.50 -1.33
N ASP A 128 -13.63 11.30 -1.63
CA ASP A 128 -14.15 10.32 -0.67
C ASP A 128 -13.13 9.18 -0.42
N MET A 129 -11.86 9.41 -0.77
CA MET A 129 -10.76 8.49 -0.53
C MET A 129 -9.77 9.03 0.48
N VAL A 130 -9.44 8.20 1.48
CA VAL A 130 -8.39 8.48 2.48
C VAL A 130 -7.20 7.59 2.16
N VAL A 131 -6.04 8.18 1.93
CA VAL A 131 -4.82 7.49 1.49
C VAL A 131 -3.74 7.57 2.56
N PHE A 132 -3.13 6.43 2.90
CA PHE A 132 -1.95 6.35 3.76
C PHE A 132 -0.73 5.99 2.88
N GLU A 133 0.22 6.93 2.79
CA GLU A 133 1.35 6.86 1.84
C GLU A 133 2.60 7.45 2.46
N ASP A 134 3.77 6.82 2.27
CA ASP A 134 5.06 7.34 2.77
C ASP A 134 5.91 8.00 1.67
N ASP A 135 5.74 7.60 0.40
CA ASP A 135 6.46 8.20 -0.72
C ASP A 135 5.91 9.60 -1.03
N PRO A 136 6.74 10.65 -0.96
CA PRO A 136 6.28 12.03 -1.15
C PRO A 136 5.79 12.33 -2.57
N GLN A 137 6.25 11.61 -3.60
CA GLN A 137 5.77 11.80 -4.98
C GLN A 137 4.40 11.15 -5.16
N CYS A 138 4.19 9.97 -4.56
CA CYS A 138 2.89 9.32 -4.53
C CYS A 138 1.89 10.14 -3.71
N ALA A 139 2.27 10.62 -2.52
CA ALA A 139 1.42 11.46 -1.69
C ALA A 139 0.95 12.72 -2.46
N LYS A 140 1.89 13.43 -3.09
CA LYS A 140 1.58 14.61 -3.91
C LYS A 140 0.66 14.28 -5.09
N MET A 141 0.84 13.13 -5.73
CA MET A 141 -0.05 12.69 -6.80
C MET A 141 -1.48 12.48 -6.30
N TYR A 142 -1.67 11.79 -5.18
CA TYR A 142 -2.99 11.59 -4.58
C TYR A 142 -3.65 12.91 -4.13
N GLU A 143 -2.88 13.82 -3.53
CA GLU A 143 -3.35 15.17 -3.18
C GLU A 143 -3.84 15.94 -4.42
N SER A 144 -3.11 15.85 -5.53
CA SER A 144 -3.47 16.52 -6.78
C SER A 144 -4.77 16.00 -7.41
N LEU A 145 -5.16 14.76 -7.11
CA LEU A 145 -6.44 14.17 -7.51
C LEU A 145 -7.60 14.57 -6.57
N GLY A 146 -7.29 15.16 -5.41
CA GLY A 146 -8.29 15.56 -4.42
C GLY A 146 -8.54 14.53 -3.32
N CYS A 147 -7.69 13.51 -3.18
CA CYS A 147 -7.76 12.56 -2.06
C CYS A 147 -7.36 13.24 -0.74
N TYR A 148 -7.91 12.74 0.38
CA TYR A 148 -7.39 13.08 1.70
C TYR A 148 -6.17 12.20 2.00
N VAL A 149 -4.98 12.81 2.13
CA VAL A 149 -3.73 12.06 2.25
C VAL A 149 -3.16 12.16 3.67
N CYS A 150 -2.99 11.01 4.30
CA CYS A 150 -2.20 10.82 5.52
C CYS A 150 -0.76 10.48 5.11
N HIS A 151 0.09 11.49 4.92
CA HIS A 151 1.48 11.29 4.55
C HIS A 151 2.28 10.76 5.75
N VAL A 152 2.61 9.46 5.73
CA VAL A 152 3.40 8.79 6.76
C VAL A 152 4.86 9.20 6.63
N ARG A 153 5.43 9.75 7.71
CA ARG A 153 6.84 10.18 7.73
C ARG A 153 7.59 9.37 8.77
N HIS A 154 8.68 8.77 8.34
CA HIS A 154 9.62 8.12 9.24
C HIS A 154 10.67 9.12 9.69
N GLU A 155 10.87 9.27 10.99
CA GLU A 155 12.04 10.01 11.48
C GLU A 155 13.30 9.33 10.96
N LYS A 156 14.17 10.12 10.30
CA LYS A 156 15.51 9.64 10.00
C LYS A 156 16.16 9.31 11.34
N ALA A 157 16.63 8.07 11.51
CA ALA A 157 17.46 7.71 12.65
C ALA A 157 18.55 8.77 12.76
N LYS A 158 18.60 9.48 13.90
CA LYS A 158 19.69 10.42 14.18
C LYS A 158 20.97 9.60 14.14
N SER A 159 21.75 9.82 13.10
CA SER A 159 23.12 9.29 12.97
C SER A 159 24.03 9.83 14.06
#